data_1563d8be00963e58422886e7d2c854e6
#
_entry.id   1563d8be00963e58422886e7d2c854e6
#
_cell.length_a   1.000
_cell.length_b   1.000
_cell.length_c   1.000
_cell.angle_alpha   90.00
_cell.angle_beta   90.00
_cell.angle_gamma   90.00
#
_symmetry.space_group_name_H-M   'P 1'
#
loop_
_entity.id
_entity.type
_entity.pdbx_description
1 polymer ?
#
loop_
_entity_poly.entity_id
_entity_poly.type
_entity_poly.pdbx_seq_one_letter_code
_entity_poly.pdbx_strand_id
1 'polypeptide(L)'
;MNYKEKYRQWLDFADPDTKAELESLTDEKEIEDRFYKDLAFGTGGLRGIMGAGSNRMNRYTVGKATLGLANYLKSTGKADLKVAIAYDSRNNSADFAKTAAGIFANCGLHVYLYDRLVPVPVLSFTTRYLHCDAGVMITASHNPKEYNGYKVYDAKGCQLCTADAAAALDYINAVDDYNAIPFCNDHANIHPVGDRELDAFIAAVEQQSLYTQPSDLKIVYTPLHGTGNVPVRRVLRNMHVSVVKSQELPDGNFSTVRSPNPEEKDALTLAIAQAKAEEADLVLGTDPDCDRVGIAVRDGDDYVLFTGNQTGALLVQFVLTMKKAQMNEKSTLVKTIVTSDLGANIGRSFGLQIEETLTGFKYIGDKINTYEQTGDKEFVIGYEESYGYLVGTHARDKDAVVSAMLICQMAAWYKNQGKTLVDALNAVYEEYLSLIHISEPTRRRGIS
;
A
#
# COMPACT_ATOMS: atom_id res chain seq x y z
N MET A 1 29.60 -18.45 -8.59
CA MET A 1 30.43 -17.81 -7.53
C MET A 1 29.84 -18.22 -6.18
N ASN A 2 30.70 -18.72 -5.27
CA ASN A 2 30.26 -19.07 -3.91
C ASN A 2 30.17 -17.80 -3.02
N TYR A 3 29.54 -17.90 -1.84
CA TYR A 3 29.32 -16.75 -0.98
C TYR A 3 30.61 -16.05 -0.50
N LYS A 4 31.71 -16.81 -0.29
CA LYS A 4 33.01 -16.26 0.11
C LYS A 4 33.67 -15.44 -1.00
N GLU A 5 33.53 -15.89 -2.25
CA GLU A 5 33.99 -15.15 -3.42
C GLU A 5 33.21 -13.84 -3.60
N LYS A 6 31.87 -13.87 -3.48
CA LYS A 6 31.02 -12.67 -3.50
C LYS A 6 31.39 -11.69 -2.37
N TYR A 7 31.57 -12.19 -1.16
CA TYR A 7 31.98 -11.37 0.00
C TYR A 7 33.29 -10.62 -0.27
N ARG A 8 34.33 -11.33 -0.79
CA ARG A 8 35.63 -10.74 -1.15
C ARG A 8 35.46 -9.70 -2.26
N GLN A 9 34.69 -10.00 -3.29
CA GLN A 9 34.40 -9.06 -4.37
C GLN A 9 33.77 -7.76 -3.83
N TRP A 10 32.85 -7.87 -2.87
CA TRP A 10 32.24 -6.70 -2.26
C TRP A 10 33.24 -5.86 -1.44
N LEU A 11 34.20 -6.50 -0.77
CA LEU A 11 35.29 -5.78 -0.09
C LEU A 11 36.18 -5.01 -1.06
N ASP A 12 36.29 -5.43 -2.33
CA ASP A 12 37.10 -4.76 -3.31
C ASP A 12 36.44 -3.45 -3.85
N PHE A 13 35.12 -3.49 -4.21
CA PHE A 13 34.48 -2.38 -4.91
C PHE A 13 33.64 -1.46 -4.02
N ALA A 14 33.13 -1.95 -2.88
CA ALA A 14 32.18 -1.20 -2.08
C ALA A 14 32.79 0.09 -1.50
N ASP A 15 31.94 1.05 -1.17
CA ASP A 15 32.31 2.30 -0.50
C ASP A 15 32.86 2.03 0.93
N PRO A 16 33.56 3.01 1.54
CA PRO A 16 34.21 2.80 2.83
C PRO A 16 33.26 2.38 3.95
N ASP A 17 32.04 2.91 4.01
CA ASP A 17 31.06 2.58 5.06
C ASP A 17 30.55 1.15 4.90
N THR A 18 30.25 0.75 3.68
CA THR A 18 29.84 -0.63 3.35
C THR A 18 30.97 -1.62 3.64
N LYS A 19 32.24 -1.27 3.33
CA LYS A 19 33.41 -2.10 3.67
C LYS A 19 33.57 -2.24 5.17
N ALA A 20 33.48 -1.17 5.92
CA ALA A 20 33.60 -1.19 7.39
C ALA A 20 32.52 -2.09 8.01
N GLU A 21 31.27 -2.03 7.51
CA GLU A 21 30.20 -2.94 7.95
C GLU A 21 30.59 -4.40 7.66
N LEU A 22 31.04 -4.72 6.44
CA LEU A 22 31.42 -6.08 6.05
C LEU A 22 32.59 -6.59 6.86
N GLU A 23 33.65 -5.79 7.09
CA GLU A 23 34.81 -6.14 7.88
C GLU A 23 34.49 -6.39 9.37
N SER A 24 33.41 -5.81 9.88
CA SER A 24 32.92 -6.01 11.24
C SER A 24 32.22 -7.37 11.44
N LEU A 25 31.88 -8.08 10.39
CA LEU A 25 31.21 -9.37 10.45
C LEU A 25 32.16 -10.46 10.89
N THR A 26 31.85 -11.08 12.03
CA THR A 26 32.64 -12.17 12.62
C THR A 26 31.95 -13.52 12.51
N ASP A 27 30.63 -13.56 12.35
CA ASP A 27 29.87 -14.79 12.20
C ASP A 27 29.82 -15.23 10.72
N GLU A 28 30.37 -16.40 10.45
CA GLU A 28 30.42 -16.97 9.11
C GLU A 28 28.99 -17.26 8.54
N LYS A 29 28.02 -17.58 9.41
CA LYS A 29 26.64 -17.81 9.00
C LYS A 29 25.97 -16.51 8.56
N GLU A 30 26.28 -15.42 9.22
CA GLU A 30 25.80 -14.09 8.83
C GLU A 30 26.40 -13.68 7.47
N ILE A 31 27.70 -13.94 7.25
CA ILE A 31 28.35 -13.69 5.96
C ILE A 31 27.69 -14.56 4.86
N GLU A 32 27.48 -15.84 5.15
CA GLU A 32 26.79 -16.73 4.21
C GLU A 32 25.39 -16.21 3.87
N ASP A 33 24.58 -15.86 4.87
CA ASP A 33 23.21 -15.35 4.66
C ASP A 33 23.16 -14.08 3.82
N ARG A 34 24.16 -13.21 3.94
CA ARG A 34 24.27 -11.98 3.15
C ARG A 34 24.67 -12.19 1.70
N PHE A 35 25.30 -13.34 1.36
CA PHE A 35 25.93 -13.55 0.05
C PHE A 35 25.56 -14.86 -0.66
N TYR A 36 24.81 -15.81 -0.03
CA TYR A 36 24.50 -17.11 -0.65
C TYR A 36 23.65 -16.98 -1.91
N LYS A 37 22.90 -15.90 -2.03
CA LYS A 37 22.12 -15.53 -3.23
C LYS A 37 22.08 -14.01 -3.39
N ASP A 38 21.54 -13.55 -4.51
CA ASP A 38 21.15 -12.16 -4.69
C ASP A 38 19.74 -11.94 -4.15
N LEU A 39 19.46 -10.73 -3.68
CA LEU A 39 18.12 -10.33 -3.25
C LEU A 39 17.17 -10.46 -4.45
N ALA A 40 16.16 -11.30 -4.29
CA ALA A 40 15.24 -11.60 -5.37
C ALA A 40 14.34 -10.40 -5.69
N PHE A 41 14.29 -10.01 -6.96
CA PHE A 41 13.23 -9.16 -7.47
C PHE A 41 11.98 -10.04 -7.66
N GLY A 42 11.04 -9.93 -6.71
CA GLY A 42 9.79 -10.68 -6.74
C GLY A 42 8.83 -10.17 -7.81
N THR A 43 7.56 -10.53 -7.69
CA THR A 43 6.50 -10.19 -8.67
C THR A 43 6.12 -8.70 -8.71
N GLY A 44 7.00 -7.79 -8.39
CA GLY A 44 6.74 -6.34 -8.43
C GLY A 44 7.74 -5.51 -7.63
N GLY A 45 8.90 -6.08 -7.24
CA GLY A 45 9.93 -5.33 -6.55
C GLY A 45 10.85 -6.15 -5.66
N LEU A 46 11.76 -5.45 -4.98
CA LEU A 46 12.64 -6.01 -3.96
C LEU A 46 12.02 -5.83 -2.56
N ARG A 47 12.31 -6.75 -1.66
CA ARG A 47 12.09 -6.59 -0.22
C ARG A 47 13.10 -7.42 0.55
N GLY A 48 13.76 -6.82 1.52
CA GLY A 48 14.76 -7.52 2.33
C GLY A 48 15.21 -6.72 3.56
N ILE A 49 15.99 -7.37 4.40
CA ILE A 49 16.68 -6.73 5.51
C ILE A 49 17.72 -5.76 4.96
N MET A 50 17.85 -4.59 5.58
CA MET A 50 18.87 -3.60 5.24
C MET A 50 20.25 -4.04 5.70
N GLY A 51 21.28 -3.68 4.95
CA GLY A 51 22.69 -3.92 5.28
C GLY A 51 23.56 -4.21 4.06
N ALA A 52 24.84 -4.38 4.28
CA ALA A 52 25.80 -4.74 3.25
C ALA A 52 25.63 -6.20 2.80
N GLY A 53 25.71 -6.44 1.50
CA GLY A 53 25.61 -7.78 0.89
C GLY A 53 24.62 -7.87 -0.25
N SER A 54 24.80 -8.87 -1.12
CA SER A 54 23.97 -9.07 -2.30
C SER A 54 22.53 -9.53 -1.97
N ASN A 55 22.32 -10.15 -0.80
CA ASN A 55 21.02 -10.57 -0.29
C ASN A 55 20.45 -9.59 0.76
N ARG A 56 20.78 -8.31 0.64
CA ARG A 56 20.33 -7.22 1.53
C ARG A 56 19.84 -6.04 0.73
N MET A 57 18.97 -5.22 1.35
CA MET A 57 18.61 -3.91 0.82
C MET A 57 19.71 -2.90 1.14
N ASN A 58 20.33 -2.36 0.12
CA ASN A 58 21.37 -1.33 0.19
C ASN A 58 21.45 -0.55 -1.12
N ARG A 59 22.31 0.48 -1.16
CA ARG A 59 22.48 1.30 -2.36
C ARG A 59 22.85 0.51 -3.62
N TYR A 60 23.59 -0.59 -3.49
CA TYR A 60 24.03 -1.39 -4.63
C TYR A 60 22.91 -2.26 -5.20
N THR A 61 22.13 -2.91 -4.33
CA THR A 61 20.98 -3.73 -4.76
C THR A 61 19.85 -2.86 -5.31
N VAL A 62 19.60 -1.69 -4.71
CA VAL A 62 18.72 -0.64 -5.26
C VAL A 62 19.26 -0.14 -6.60
N GLY A 63 20.58 0.11 -6.68
CA GLY A 63 21.23 0.57 -7.90
C GLY A 63 21.12 -0.44 -9.04
N LYS A 64 21.38 -1.71 -8.75
CA LYS A 64 21.22 -2.82 -9.73
C LYS A 64 19.79 -2.88 -10.27
N ALA A 65 18.79 -2.85 -9.37
CA ALA A 65 17.39 -2.87 -9.76
C ALA A 65 17.01 -1.65 -10.60
N THR A 66 17.49 -0.47 -10.23
CA THR A 66 17.20 0.78 -10.93
C THR A 66 17.83 0.82 -12.31
N LEU A 67 19.11 0.42 -12.45
CA LEU A 67 19.79 0.35 -13.75
C LEU A 67 19.11 -0.65 -14.69
N GLY A 68 18.75 -1.83 -14.17
CA GLY A 68 18.01 -2.84 -14.94
C GLY A 68 16.64 -2.31 -15.39
N LEU A 69 15.90 -1.68 -14.51
CA LEU A 69 14.61 -1.06 -14.84
C LEU A 69 14.75 0.07 -15.86
N ALA A 70 15.80 0.91 -15.76
CA ALA A 70 16.09 1.94 -16.75
C ALA A 70 16.36 1.33 -18.15
N ASN A 71 17.12 0.25 -18.19
CA ASN A 71 17.41 -0.47 -19.44
C ASN A 71 16.14 -1.12 -20.03
N TYR A 72 15.30 -1.70 -19.19
CA TYR A 72 14.00 -2.22 -19.62
C TYR A 72 13.13 -1.11 -20.23
N LEU A 73 12.97 0.03 -19.54
CA LEU A 73 12.17 1.15 -20.05
C LEU A 73 12.73 1.66 -21.39
N LYS A 74 14.05 1.78 -21.54
CA LYS A 74 14.70 2.18 -22.80
C LYS A 74 14.45 1.19 -23.94
N SER A 75 14.36 -0.10 -23.63
CA SER A 75 14.11 -1.15 -24.65
C SER A 75 12.74 -1.01 -25.33
N THR A 76 11.81 -0.26 -24.72
CA THR A 76 10.50 0.04 -25.34
C THR A 76 10.61 0.96 -26.56
N GLY A 77 11.75 1.63 -26.75
CA GLY A 77 12.01 2.57 -27.86
C GLY A 77 11.28 3.91 -27.71
N LYS A 78 10.62 4.17 -26.57
CA LYS A 78 9.95 5.45 -26.30
C LYS A 78 10.98 6.53 -26.00
N ALA A 79 10.80 7.71 -26.57
CA ALA A 79 11.57 8.90 -26.23
C ALA A 79 11.01 9.57 -24.94
N ASP A 80 11.81 10.42 -24.32
CA ASP A 80 11.43 11.24 -23.17
C ASP A 80 10.79 10.46 -22.01
N LEU A 81 11.42 9.35 -21.64
CA LEU A 81 10.97 8.47 -20.56
C LEU A 81 10.92 9.21 -19.22
N LYS A 82 9.85 9.00 -18.47
CA LYS A 82 9.56 9.65 -17.18
C LYS A 82 9.33 8.61 -16.08
N VAL A 83 9.88 8.86 -14.89
CA VAL A 83 9.70 8.02 -13.72
C VAL A 83 9.31 8.87 -12.52
N ALA A 84 8.24 8.49 -11.81
CA ALA A 84 7.88 9.06 -10.51
C ALA A 84 8.50 8.24 -9.39
N ILE A 85 9.06 8.91 -8.36
CA ILE A 85 9.66 8.23 -7.21
C ILE A 85 9.12 8.80 -5.91
N ALA A 86 8.68 7.92 -5.02
CA ALA A 86 8.22 8.25 -3.68
C ALA A 86 8.81 7.28 -2.64
N TYR A 87 8.69 7.63 -1.37
CA TYR A 87 9.25 6.86 -0.28
C TYR A 87 8.45 7.05 1.02
N ASP A 88 8.57 6.07 1.92
CA ASP A 88 7.96 6.08 3.24
C ASP A 88 8.90 6.61 4.35
N SER A 89 8.49 6.46 5.61
CA SER A 89 9.22 6.94 6.78
C SER A 89 10.37 6.04 7.23
N ARG A 90 10.61 4.90 6.60
CA ARG A 90 11.63 3.93 7.01
C ARG A 90 13.03 4.50 6.90
N ASN A 91 13.92 3.98 7.75
CA ASN A 91 15.35 4.28 7.64
C ASN A 91 15.84 3.98 6.22
N ASN A 92 16.69 4.83 5.69
CA ASN A 92 17.27 4.78 4.34
C ASN A 92 16.27 4.94 3.17
N SER A 93 14.95 5.08 3.40
CA SER A 93 13.99 5.22 2.29
C SER A 93 14.26 6.44 1.44
N ALA A 94 14.52 7.59 2.04
CA ALA A 94 14.87 8.82 1.33
C ALA A 94 16.18 8.68 0.54
N ASP A 95 17.21 8.02 1.11
CA ASP A 95 18.51 7.84 0.46
C ASP A 95 18.45 6.85 -0.70
N PHE A 96 17.67 5.77 -0.54
CA PHE A 96 17.41 4.83 -1.63
C PHE A 96 16.60 5.49 -2.76
N ALA A 97 15.62 6.36 -2.43
CA ALA A 97 14.88 7.12 -3.43
C ALA A 97 15.79 8.08 -4.21
N LYS A 98 16.68 8.80 -3.53
CA LYS A 98 17.70 9.67 -4.18
C LYS A 98 18.68 8.86 -5.04
N THR A 99 19.13 7.71 -4.53
CA THR A 99 20.00 6.78 -5.29
C THR A 99 19.33 6.35 -6.60
N ALA A 100 18.08 5.91 -6.52
CA ALA A 100 17.30 5.53 -7.71
C ALA A 100 17.11 6.72 -8.66
N ALA A 101 16.76 7.90 -8.13
CA ALA A 101 16.58 9.11 -8.92
C ALA A 101 17.85 9.49 -9.71
N GLY A 102 19.00 9.49 -9.05
CA GLY A 102 20.27 9.80 -9.69
C GLY A 102 20.63 8.84 -10.82
N ILE A 103 20.40 7.54 -10.61
CA ILE A 103 20.68 6.52 -11.63
C ILE A 103 19.74 6.65 -12.83
N PHE A 104 18.43 6.81 -12.64
CA PHE A 104 17.51 7.05 -13.75
C PHE A 104 17.87 8.31 -14.54
N ALA A 105 18.14 9.41 -13.84
CA ALA A 105 18.52 10.67 -14.46
C ALA A 105 19.81 10.53 -15.26
N ASN A 106 20.83 9.88 -14.72
CA ASN A 106 22.10 9.62 -15.41
C ASN A 106 21.94 8.65 -16.60
N CYS A 107 20.89 7.82 -16.59
CA CYS A 107 20.48 7.03 -17.75
C CYS A 107 19.70 7.84 -18.81
N GLY A 108 19.45 9.13 -18.58
CA GLY A 108 18.76 10.05 -19.49
C GLY A 108 17.24 10.11 -19.33
N LEU A 109 16.68 9.58 -18.24
CA LEU A 109 15.26 9.66 -17.95
C LEU A 109 14.94 10.94 -17.16
N HIS A 110 13.73 11.47 -17.33
CA HIS A 110 13.18 12.51 -16.45
C HIS A 110 12.60 11.88 -15.19
N VAL A 111 13.04 12.37 -14.04
CA VAL A 111 12.66 11.81 -12.73
C VAL A 111 11.86 12.83 -11.94
N TYR A 112 10.67 12.45 -11.51
CA TYR A 112 9.82 13.22 -10.63
C TYR A 112 9.91 12.64 -9.20
N LEU A 113 10.80 13.26 -8.40
CA LEU A 113 11.10 12.79 -7.03
C LEU A 113 10.32 13.61 -6.01
N TYR A 114 9.58 12.94 -5.14
CA TYR A 114 8.94 13.61 -4.01
C TYR A 114 9.98 14.21 -3.06
N ASP A 115 9.73 15.46 -2.64
CA ASP A 115 10.57 16.21 -1.70
C ASP A 115 10.36 15.77 -0.24
N ARG A 116 9.34 14.93 -0.02
CA ARG A 116 8.91 14.40 1.28
C ARG A 116 8.34 12.99 1.15
N LEU A 117 8.18 12.32 2.30
CA LEU A 117 7.50 11.03 2.34
C LEU A 117 6.01 11.17 1.98
N VAL A 118 5.48 10.24 1.19
CA VAL A 118 4.07 10.20 0.78
C VAL A 118 3.57 8.76 0.69
N PRO A 119 2.23 8.54 0.77
CA PRO A 119 1.61 7.23 0.61
C PRO A 119 1.85 6.54 -0.74
N VAL A 120 1.77 5.21 -0.74
CA VAL A 120 1.73 4.39 -1.96
C VAL A 120 0.64 4.87 -2.95
N PRO A 121 -0.62 5.09 -2.55
CA PRO A 121 -1.64 5.55 -3.50
C PRO A 121 -1.34 6.93 -4.11
N VAL A 122 -0.60 7.79 -3.41
CA VAL A 122 -0.13 9.06 -3.99
C VAL A 122 0.84 8.79 -5.13
N LEU A 123 1.78 7.85 -5.00
CA LEU A 123 2.66 7.47 -6.11
C LEU A 123 1.87 6.91 -7.29
N SER A 124 0.95 5.97 -7.04
CA SER A 124 0.09 5.39 -8.07
C SER A 124 -0.66 6.48 -8.85
N PHE A 125 -1.27 7.43 -8.16
CA PHE A 125 -1.93 8.60 -8.74
C PHE A 125 -0.96 9.47 -9.53
N THR A 126 0.18 9.85 -8.95
CA THR A 126 1.16 10.77 -9.54
C THR A 126 1.78 10.20 -10.80
N THR A 127 2.07 8.89 -10.83
CA THR A 127 2.57 8.20 -12.03
C THR A 127 1.63 8.43 -13.22
N ARG A 128 0.33 8.35 -13.00
CA ARG A 128 -0.69 8.63 -14.04
C ARG A 128 -0.85 10.13 -14.31
N TYR A 129 -0.91 10.93 -13.26
CA TYR A 129 -1.16 12.39 -13.34
C TYR A 129 -0.06 13.14 -14.11
N LEU A 130 1.21 12.72 -13.95
CA LEU A 130 2.35 13.28 -14.67
C LEU A 130 2.69 12.53 -15.97
N HIS A 131 1.88 11.53 -16.33
CA HIS A 131 2.13 10.66 -17.51
C HIS A 131 3.54 10.05 -17.48
N CYS A 132 3.92 9.50 -16.34
CA CYS A 132 5.17 8.76 -16.20
C CYS A 132 5.07 7.36 -16.82
N ASP A 133 6.22 6.83 -17.28
CA ASP A 133 6.33 5.49 -17.85
C ASP A 133 6.46 4.42 -16.78
N ALA A 134 6.93 4.81 -15.59
CA ALA A 134 7.01 3.96 -14.41
C ALA A 134 6.88 4.77 -13.13
N GLY A 135 6.55 4.09 -12.05
CA GLY A 135 6.64 4.60 -10.67
C GLY A 135 7.53 3.70 -9.81
N VAL A 136 8.21 4.28 -8.84
CA VAL A 136 9.01 3.55 -7.85
C VAL A 136 8.65 4.01 -6.46
N MET A 137 8.28 3.06 -5.60
CA MET A 137 8.03 3.31 -4.18
C MET A 137 9.07 2.61 -3.32
N ILE A 138 9.79 3.37 -2.52
CA ILE A 138 10.74 2.83 -1.54
C ILE A 138 10.00 2.62 -0.23
N THR A 139 9.67 1.37 0.05
CA THR A 139 8.90 0.96 1.24
C THR A 139 8.98 -0.56 1.45
N ALA A 140 8.85 -0.99 2.70
CA ALA A 140 8.55 -2.38 3.05
C ALA A 140 7.18 -2.52 3.73
N SER A 141 6.25 -1.57 3.52
CA SER A 141 4.90 -1.56 4.08
C SER A 141 4.94 -1.70 5.62
N HIS A 142 4.27 -2.68 6.18
CA HIS A 142 4.16 -2.95 7.61
C HIS A 142 5.27 -3.86 8.19
N ASN A 143 6.28 -4.26 7.41
CA ASN A 143 7.37 -5.09 7.91
C ASN A 143 8.13 -4.41 9.07
N PRO A 144 8.82 -5.17 9.94
CA PRO A 144 9.69 -4.62 10.98
C PRO A 144 10.73 -3.62 10.46
N LYS A 145 11.30 -2.82 11.36
CA LYS A 145 12.19 -1.68 11.04
C LYS A 145 13.46 -2.05 10.27
N GLU A 146 13.90 -3.29 10.40
CA GLU A 146 15.11 -3.82 9.73
C GLU A 146 14.92 -3.98 8.21
N TYR A 147 13.66 -3.98 7.73
CA TYR A 147 13.33 -4.18 6.33
C TYR A 147 13.18 -2.87 5.57
N ASN A 148 13.55 -2.90 4.29
CA ASN A 148 13.12 -1.92 3.31
C ASN A 148 12.80 -2.63 1.98
N GLY A 149 12.30 -1.89 0.99
CA GLY A 149 11.90 -2.47 -0.28
C GLY A 149 11.86 -1.44 -1.40
N TYR A 150 11.63 -1.94 -2.60
CA TYR A 150 11.61 -1.18 -3.85
C TYR A 150 10.47 -1.76 -4.70
N LYS A 151 9.29 -1.13 -4.67
CA LYS A 151 8.12 -1.52 -5.46
C LYS A 151 8.12 -0.78 -6.79
N VAL A 152 7.78 -1.46 -7.88
CA VAL A 152 7.71 -0.86 -9.23
C VAL A 152 6.28 -0.85 -9.73
N TYR A 153 5.88 0.27 -10.32
CA TYR A 153 4.58 0.54 -10.90
C TYR A 153 4.72 0.83 -12.40
N ASP A 154 3.73 0.40 -13.18
CA ASP A 154 3.64 0.70 -14.61
C ASP A 154 3.11 2.11 -14.89
N ALA A 155 3.05 2.50 -16.16
CA ALA A 155 2.52 3.80 -16.61
C ALA A 155 1.03 4.02 -16.25
N LYS A 156 0.30 2.96 -15.93
CA LYS A 156 -1.10 3.02 -15.49
C LYS A 156 -1.23 3.20 -13.98
N GLY A 157 -0.12 3.28 -13.24
CA GLY A 157 -0.09 3.41 -11.79
C GLY A 157 -0.41 2.11 -11.04
N CYS A 158 -0.37 0.97 -11.72
CA CYS A 158 -0.54 -0.36 -11.13
C CYS A 158 0.82 -0.97 -10.82
N GLN A 159 0.97 -1.68 -9.71
CA GLN A 159 2.19 -2.44 -9.46
C GLN A 159 2.40 -3.47 -10.58
N LEU A 160 3.64 -3.61 -11.06
CA LEU A 160 3.95 -4.44 -12.23
C LEU A 160 3.27 -5.81 -12.19
N CYS A 161 2.54 -6.13 -13.26
CA CYS A 161 1.97 -7.45 -13.48
C CYS A 161 3.03 -8.47 -13.91
N THR A 162 2.68 -9.75 -13.87
CA THR A 162 3.64 -10.87 -13.96
C THR A 162 4.52 -10.83 -15.21
N ALA A 163 3.97 -10.46 -16.37
CA ALA A 163 4.72 -10.44 -17.63
C ALA A 163 5.76 -9.31 -17.66
N ASP A 164 5.34 -8.08 -17.30
CA ASP A 164 6.24 -6.92 -17.29
C ASP A 164 7.30 -7.04 -16.18
N ALA A 165 6.90 -7.61 -15.02
CA ALA A 165 7.84 -7.91 -13.94
C ALA A 165 8.91 -8.92 -14.35
N ALA A 166 8.55 -9.96 -15.12
CA ALA A 166 9.49 -10.92 -15.66
C ALA A 166 10.45 -10.28 -16.68
N ALA A 167 9.92 -9.46 -17.60
CA ALA A 167 10.74 -8.74 -18.55
C ALA A 167 11.73 -7.77 -17.87
N ALA A 168 11.26 -6.99 -16.89
CA ALA A 168 12.12 -6.11 -16.10
C ALA A 168 13.19 -6.90 -15.33
N LEU A 169 12.84 -8.08 -14.78
CA LEU A 169 13.76 -8.95 -14.06
C LEU A 169 14.92 -9.44 -14.94
N ASP A 170 14.67 -9.75 -16.21
CA ASP A 170 15.74 -10.15 -17.13
C ASP A 170 16.80 -9.05 -17.29
N TYR A 171 16.39 -7.79 -17.44
CA TYR A 171 17.29 -6.64 -17.48
C TYR A 171 18.00 -6.38 -16.14
N ILE A 172 17.34 -6.61 -15.00
CA ILE A 172 17.95 -6.47 -13.67
C ILE A 172 19.02 -7.55 -13.47
N ASN A 173 18.74 -8.78 -13.87
CA ASN A 173 19.67 -9.90 -13.75
C ASN A 173 20.88 -9.75 -14.70
N ALA A 174 20.72 -9.04 -15.81
CA ALA A 174 21.81 -8.75 -16.74
C ALA A 174 22.83 -7.72 -16.20
N VAL A 175 22.53 -7.04 -15.07
CA VAL A 175 23.47 -6.14 -14.39
C VAL A 175 24.32 -6.97 -13.42
N ASP A 176 25.51 -7.36 -13.83
CA ASP A 176 26.46 -8.21 -13.09
C ASP A 176 27.66 -7.43 -12.55
N ASP A 177 27.92 -6.23 -13.04
CA ASP A 177 28.97 -5.35 -12.54
C ASP A 177 28.40 -4.16 -11.77
N TYR A 178 28.59 -4.15 -10.46
CA TYR A 178 28.16 -3.04 -9.60
C TYR A 178 28.95 -1.75 -9.87
N ASN A 179 30.16 -1.82 -10.47
CA ASN A 179 30.93 -0.63 -10.85
C ASN A 179 30.34 0.07 -12.09
N ALA A 180 29.54 -0.64 -12.88
CA ALA A 180 28.85 -0.06 -14.03
C ALA A 180 27.61 0.76 -13.65
N ILE A 181 27.17 0.73 -12.37
CA ILE A 181 26.02 1.48 -11.92
C ILE A 181 26.37 2.98 -11.88
N PRO A 182 25.65 3.81 -12.65
CA PRO A 182 25.97 5.23 -12.79
C PRO A 182 25.41 6.05 -11.62
N PHE A 183 25.96 5.87 -10.42
CA PHE A 183 25.55 6.64 -9.24
C PHE A 183 25.72 8.14 -9.46
N CYS A 184 24.70 8.91 -9.11
CA CYS A 184 24.69 10.36 -9.17
C CYS A 184 23.77 10.90 -8.07
N ASN A 185 24.13 12.01 -7.45
CA ASN A 185 23.32 12.61 -6.37
C ASN A 185 22.54 13.84 -6.85
N ASP A 186 22.98 14.49 -7.92
CA ASP A 186 22.37 15.70 -8.45
C ASP A 186 22.42 15.66 -9.99
N HIS A 187 21.28 15.91 -10.63
CA HIS A 187 21.16 15.90 -12.08
C HIS A 187 20.01 16.81 -12.53
N ALA A 188 20.19 17.52 -13.64
CA ALA A 188 19.19 18.44 -14.19
C ALA A 188 17.85 17.77 -14.55
N ASN A 189 17.84 16.45 -14.78
CA ASN A 189 16.63 15.69 -15.06
C ASN A 189 15.86 15.24 -13.81
N ILE A 190 16.31 15.61 -12.60
CA ILE A 190 15.57 15.34 -11.35
C ILE A 190 14.70 16.56 -11.05
N HIS A 191 13.39 16.37 -11.11
CA HIS A 191 12.38 17.38 -10.89
C HIS A 191 11.69 17.11 -9.54
N PRO A 192 11.76 18.04 -8.58
CA PRO A 192 11.03 17.86 -7.32
C PRO A 192 9.52 17.95 -7.55
N VAL A 193 8.78 17.08 -6.89
CA VAL A 193 7.31 17.10 -6.81
C VAL A 193 6.88 17.13 -5.35
N GLY A 194 5.69 17.67 -5.06
CA GLY A 194 5.28 17.88 -3.67
C GLY A 194 3.81 18.30 -3.53
N ASP A 195 3.56 19.51 -3.03
CA ASP A 195 2.22 19.97 -2.66
C ASP A 195 1.22 19.93 -3.81
N ARG A 196 1.62 20.31 -5.01
CA ARG A 196 0.72 20.35 -6.18
C ARG A 196 0.14 18.98 -6.51
N GLU A 197 0.98 17.94 -6.52
CA GLU A 197 0.59 16.58 -6.84
C GLU A 197 -0.20 15.95 -5.67
N LEU A 198 0.21 16.26 -4.44
CA LEU A 198 -0.52 15.83 -3.25
C LEU A 198 -1.91 16.50 -3.18
N ASP A 199 -2.02 17.78 -3.49
CA ASP A 199 -3.30 18.50 -3.53
C ASP A 199 -4.24 17.93 -4.59
N ALA A 200 -3.71 17.59 -5.78
CA ALA A 200 -4.47 16.95 -6.83
C ALA A 200 -4.98 15.55 -6.41
N PHE A 201 -4.13 14.77 -5.73
CA PHE A 201 -4.53 13.48 -5.16
C PHE A 201 -5.64 13.64 -4.10
N ILE A 202 -5.47 14.55 -3.14
CA ILE A 202 -6.48 14.83 -2.11
C ILE A 202 -7.81 15.24 -2.74
N ALA A 203 -7.79 16.11 -3.75
CA ALA A 203 -9.01 16.50 -4.47
C ALA A 203 -9.70 15.29 -5.13
N ALA A 204 -8.93 14.37 -5.71
CA ALA A 204 -9.47 13.14 -6.31
C ALA A 204 -10.07 12.18 -5.25
N VAL A 205 -9.46 12.10 -4.07
CA VAL A 205 -9.99 11.34 -2.93
C VAL A 205 -11.29 11.99 -2.42
N GLU A 206 -11.33 13.31 -2.25
CA GLU A 206 -12.51 14.03 -1.77
C GLU A 206 -13.72 13.89 -2.72
N GLN A 207 -13.49 13.71 -4.01
CA GLN A 207 -14.55 13.37 -4.98
C GLN A 207 -15.24 12.02 -4.71
N GLN A 208 -14.62 11.14 -3.93
CA GLN A 208 -15.21 9.88 -3.52
C GLN A 208 -16.06 9.99 -2.24
N SER A 209 -16.18 11.18 -1.66
CA SER A 209 -16.98 11.43 -0.44
C SER A 209 -18.44 11.06 -0.66
N LEU A 210 -19.02 10.34 0.29
CA LEU A 210 -20.40 9.80 0.19
C LEU A 210 -21.34 10.34 1.27
N TYR A 211 -20.81 10.80 2.41
CA TYR A 211 -21.61 11.30 3.52
C TYR A 211 -20.92 12.48 4.22
N THR A 212 -21.56 13.64 4.20
CA THR A 212 -20.99 14.90 4.71
C THR A 212 -21.83 15.57 5.79
N GLN A 213 -22.87 14.87 6.29
CA GLN A 213 -23.70 15.43 7.35
C GLN A 213 -22.89 15.54 8.66
N PRO A 214 -23.08 16.61 9.44
CA PRO A 214 -22.42 16.75 10.73
C PRO A 214 -22.70 15.55 11.64
N SER A 215 -21.71 15.15 12.41
CA SER A 215 -21.80 14.11 13.42
C SER A 215 -20.89 14.45 14.59
N ASP A 216 -21.27 13.99 15.78
CA ASP A 216 -20.46 14.08 17.00
C ASP A 216 -19.48 12.89 17.13
N LEU A 217 -19.26 12.14 16.05
CA LEU A 217 -18.32 11.03 15.99
C LEU A 217 -16.92 11.48 16.43
N LYS A 218 -16.39 10.85 17.47
CA LYS A 218 -15.02 11.06 17.96
C LYS A 218 -14.10 9.96 17.44
N ILE A 219 -12.98 10.36 16.85
CA ILE A 219 -12.04 9.47 16.20
C ILE A 219 -10.66 9.65 16.82
N VAL A 220 -9.99 8.55 17.18
CA VAL A 220 -8.57 8.54 17.48
C VAL A 220 -7.83 7.93 16.28
N TYR A 221 -6.86 8.68 15.75
CA TYR A 221 -6.06 8.25 14.60
C TYR A 221 -4.60 8.04 14.97
N THR A 222 -4.02 6.96 14.48
CA THR A 222 -2.57 6.74 14.48
C THR A 222 -2.04 6.48 13.07
N PRO A 223 -1.08 7.29 12.58
CA PRO A 223 -0.36 7.01 11.34
C PRO A 223 0.75 5.95 11.51
N LEU A 224 0.93 5.38 12.70
CA LEU A 224 2.01 4.43 13.02
C LEU A 224 3.38 4.92 12.52
N HIS A 225 3.71 6.19 12.78
CA HIS A 225 4.92 6.86 12.30
C HIS A 225 5.06 6.97 10.77
N GLY A 226 3.98 6.71 10.02
CA GLY A 226 4.00 6.58 8.57
C GLY A 226 3.56 7.83 7.80
N THR A 227 3.35 7.62 6.52
CA THR A 227 3.03 8.65 5.52
C THR A 227 1.60 9.18 5.60
N GLY A 228 0.71 8.46 6.31
CA GLY A 228 -0.71 8.80 6.40
C GLY A 228 -1.02 10.07 7.20
N ASN A 229 -0.12 10.54 8.07
CA ASN A 229 -0.37 11.66 8.98
C ASN A 229 -0.97 12.90 8.29
N VAL A 230 -0.34 13.36 7.22
CA VAL A 230 -0.81 14.56 6.51
C VAL A 230 -2.05 14.28 5.66
N PRO A 231 -2.06 13.31 4.70
CA PRO A 231 -3.18 13.15 3.79
C PRO A 231 -4.46 12.67 4.48
N VAL A 232 -4.40 11.74 5.44
CA VAL A 232 -5.57 11.25 6.17
C VAL A 232 -6.21 12.38 6.98
N ARG A 233 -5.40 13.18 7.70
CA ARG A 233 -5.94 14.33 8.45
C ARG A 233 -6.53 15.40 7.54
N ARG A 234 -6.01 15.57 6.34
CA ARG A 234 -6.57 16.53 5.37
C ARG A 234 -7.97 16.12 4.92
N VAL A 235 -8.19 14.85 4.59
CA VAL A 235 -9.52 14.37 4.17
C VAL A 235 -10.52 14.27 5.34
N LEU A 236 -10.02 14.17 6.58
CA LEU A 236 -10.83 14.15 7.80
C LEU A 236 -10.95 15.53 8.49
N ARG A 237 -10.54 16.64 7.87
CA ARG A 237 -10.45 17.98 8.50
C ARG A 237 -11.76 18.51 9.07
N ASN A 238 -12.89 18.00 8.62
CA ASN A 238 -14.22 18.39 9.08
C ASN A 238 -14.81 17.43 10.14
N MET A 239 -14.01 16.51 10.68
CA MET A 239 -14.39 15.54 11.70
C MET A 239 -13.61 15.76 13.00
N HIS A 240 -14.11 15.25 14.10
CA HIS A 240 -13.43 15.32 15.41
C HIS A 240 -12.37 14.20 15.49
N VAL A 241 -11.14 14.53 15.06
CA VAL A 241 -10.02 13.60 15.05
C VAL A 241 -8.95 14.04 16.03
N SER A 242 -8.62 13.19 16.99
CA SER A 242 -7.41 13.30 17.81
C SER A 242 -6.34 12.32 17.30
N VAL A 243 -5.08 12.73 17.38
CA VAL A 243 -3.95 11.93 16.87
C VAL A 243 -3.10 11.44 18.02
N VAL A 244 -2.65 10.19 17.95
CA VAL A 244 -1.70 9.62 18.93
C VAL A 244 -0.36 10.32 18.79
N LYS A 245 -0.07 11.26 19.71
CA LYS A 245 1.09 12.17 19.61
C LYS A 245 2.43 11.46 19.53
N SER A 246 2.59 10.35 20.26
CA SER A 246 3.82 9.56 20.24
C SER A 246 4.06 8.81 18.93
N GLN A 247 3.04 8.70 18.06
CA GLN A 247 3.09 8.00 16.78
C GLN A 247 2.82 8.93 15.58
N GLU A 248 2.63 10.24 15.83
CA GLU A 248 2.26 11.22 14.82
C GLU A 248 3.39 11.50 13.82
N LEU A 249 4.60 11.68 14.33
CA LEU A 249 5.75 12.04 13.49
C LEU A 249 6.44 10.82 12.89
N PRO A 250 7.04 10.96 11.69
CA PRO A 250 7.82 9.90 11.08
C PRO A 250 8.95 9.41 11.99
N ASP A 251 9.06 8.10 12.13
CA ASP A 251 10.15 7.44 12.85
C ASP A 251 10.47 6.11 12.18
N GLY A 252 11.62 6.02 11.51
CA GLY A 252 12.06 4.82 10.82
C GLY A 252 12.40 3.65 11.74
N ASN A 253 12.55 3.89 13.05
CA ASN A 253 12.74 2.85 14.04
C ASN A 253 11.41 2.29 14.59
N PHE A 254 10.28 2.92 14.28
CA PHE A 254 8.96 2.55 14.83
C PHE A 254 9.00 2.33 16.34
N SER A 255 9.61 3.29 17.08
CA SER A 255 10.04 3.12 18.48
C SER A 255 8.90 2.79 19.46
N THR A 256 7.65 2.98 19.07
CA THR A 256 6.48 2.73 19.93
C THR A 256 5.77 1.41 19.63
N VAL A 257 6.17 0.69 18.57
CA VAL A 257 5.54 -0.56 18.14
C VAL A 257 6.59 -1.56 17.66
N ARG A 258 6.34 -2.85 17.86
CA ARG A 258 7.20 -3.91 17.33
C ARG A 258 7.07 -4.03 15.80
N SER A 259 5.85 -3.94 15.31
CA SER A 259 5.49 -3.99 13.90
C SER A 259 4.46 -2.90 13.64
N PRO A 260 4.65 -2.00 12.66
CA PRO A 260 3.68 -0.94 12.35
C PRO A 260 2.54 -1.48 11.48
N ASN A 261 1.93 -2.59 11.90
CA ASN A 261 0.87 -3.28 11.17
C ASN A 261 -0.49 -3.03 11.82
N PRO A 262 -1.40 -2.26 11.20
CA PRO A 262 -2.71 -1.95 11.77
C PRO A 262 -3.66 -3.16 11.89
N GLU A 263 -3.27 -4.33 11.37
CA GLU A 263 -3.96 -5.60 11.57
C GLU A 263 -3.70 -6.18 12.98
N GLU A 264 -2.58 -5.78 13.60
CA GLU A 264 -2.15 -6.31 14.89
C GLU A 264 -2.68 -5.44 16.03
N LYS A 265 -3.24 -6.08 17.06
CA LYS A 265 -3.74 -5.40 18.26
C LYS A 265 -2.65 -4.56 18.93
N ASP A 266 -1.42 -5.08 18.97
CA ASP A 266 -0.29 -4.40 19.61
C ASP A 266 0.00 -3.04 18.96
N ALA A 267 -0.15 -2.92 17.64
CA ALA A 267 0.06 -1.67 16.92
C ALA A 267 -0.96 -0.58 17.32
N LEU A 268 -2.20 -0.97 17.64
CA LEU A 268 -3.27 -0.05 18.02
C LEU A 268 -3.39 0.18 19.54
N THR A 269 -2.53 -0.42 20.36
CA THR A 269 -2.63 -0.35 21.83
C THR A 269 -2.66 1.08 22.37
N LEU A 270 -1.76 1.95 21.89
CA LEU A 270 -1.71 3.35 22.32
C LEU A 270 -2.95 4.14 21.86
N ALA A 271 -3.42 3.88 20.65
CA ALA A 271 -4.61 4.52 20.10
C ALA A 271 -5.87 4.08 20.86
N ILE A 272 -5.99 2.80 21.22
CA ILE A 272 -7.10 2.27 22.03
C ILE A 272 -7.06 2.86 23.44
N ALA A 273 -5.88 2.97 24.05
CA ALA A 273 -5.74 3.59 25.37
C ALA A 273 -6.17 5.06 25.36
N GLN A 274 -5.77 5.83 24.34
CA GLN A 274 -6.20 7.21 24.14
C GLN A 274 -7.71 7.29 23.90
N ALA A 275 -8.26 6.41 23.06
CA ALA A 275 -9.68 6.35 22.74
C ALA A 275 -10.53 6.07 23.98
N LYS A 276 -10.08 5.19 24.88
CA LYS A 276 -10.74 4.96 26.18
C LYS A 276 -10.76 6.22 27.04
N ALA A 277 -9.65 6.97 27.10
CA ALA A 277 -9.56 8.19 27.90
C ALA A 277 -10.42 9.34 27.33
N GLU A 278 -10.58 9.41 26.02
CA GLU A 278 -11.36 10.44 25.32
C GLU A 278 -12.81 10.04 25.04
N GLU A 279 -13.19 8.81 25.39
CA GLU A 279 -14.48 8.20 25.05
C GLU A 279 -14.77 8.29 23.55
N ALA A 280 -13.76 7.95 22.71
CA ALA A 280 -13.90 7.99 21.27
C ALA A 280 -14.73 6.80 20.77
N ASP A 281 -15.40 6.97 19.63
CA ASP A 281 -16.24 5.94 19.01
C ASP A 281 -15.43 4.98 18.14
N LEU A 282 -14.36 5.51 17.54
CA LEU A 282 -13.58 4.82 16.52
C LEU A 282 -12.09 5.06 16.69
N VAL A 283 -11.31 4.00 16.62
CA VAL A 283 -9.86 4.04 16.43
C VAL A 283 -9.54 3.71 14.98
N LEU A 284 -8.65 4.48 14.38
CA LEU A 284 -8.19 4.33 13.00
C LEU A 284 -6.66 4.25 13.00
N GLY A 285 -6.07 3.24 12.35
CA GLY A 285 -4.62 3.11 12.18
C GLY A 285 -4.25 2.82 10.73
N THR A 286 -3.20 3.48 10.21
CA THR A 286 -2.66 3.20 8.88
C THR A 286 -1.22 2.72 8.98
N ASP A 287 -0.81 1.82 8.08
CA ASP A 287 0.57 1.34 8.00
C ASP A 287 1.53 2.42 7.41
N PRO A 288 2.86 2.23 7.48
CA PRO A 288 3.81 3.26 7.11
C PRO A 288 3.69 3.82 5.70
N ASP A 289 3.35 3.02 4.71
CA ASP A 289 3.14 3.46 3.33
C ASP A 289 1.66 3.74 3.01
N CYS A 290 0.79 3.70 4.04
CA CYS A 290 -0.60 4.14 4.02
C CYS A 290 -1.42 3.52 2.88
N ASP A 291 -1.20 2.22 2.65
CA ASP A 291 -2.01 1.44 1.72
C ASP A 291 -3.01 0.52 2.47
N ARG A 292 -2.85 0.33 3.80
CA ARG A 292 -3.75 -0.43 4.69
C ARG A 292 -4.32 0.44 5.80
N VAL A 293 -5.56 0.13 6.19
CA VAL A 293 -6.23 0.77 7.33
C VAL A 293 -6.91 -0.26 8.20
N GLY A 294 -6.56 -0.27 9.49
CA GLY A 294 -7.20 -1.07 10.52
C GLY A 294 -8.05 -0.20 11.45
N ILE A 295 -9.10 -0.77 12.01
CA ILE A 295 -10.01 -0.09 12.91
C ILE A 295 -10.27 -0.88 14.18
N ALA A 296 -10.50 -0.14 15.30
CA ALA A 296 -11.13 -0.67 16.48
C ALA A 296 -12.36 0.19 16.83
N VAL A 297 -13.46 -0.47 17.09
CA VAL A 297 -14.77 0.16 17.32
C VAL A 297 -15.15 0.01 18.77
N ARG A 298 -15.68 1.07 19.37
CA ARG A 298 -16.17 1.06 20.75
C ARG A 298 -17.34 0.08 20.88
N ASP A 299 -17.25 -0.82 21.87
CA ASP A 299 -18.30 -1.74 22.28
C ASP A 299 -18.41 -1.73 23.81
N GLY A 300 -19.39 -0.96 24.32
CA GLY A 300 -19.49 -0.64 25.74
C GLY A 300 -18.28 0.13 26.26
N ASP A 301 -17.56 -0.45 27.22
CA ASP A 301 -16.36 0.12 27.82
C ASP A 301 -15.04 -0.35 27.16
N ASP A 302 -15.13 -1.21 26.14
CA ASP A 302 -13.97 -1.77 25.44
C ASP A 302 -13.98 -1.46 23.94
N TYR A 303 -12.97 -1.93 23.23
CA TYR A 303 -12.82 -1.75 21.77
C TYR A 303 -12.61 -3.09 21.11
N VAL A 304 -13.39 -3.35 20.05
CA VAL A 304 -13.30 -4.56 19.21
C VAL A 304 -12.56 -4.22 17.94
N LEU A 305 -11.48 -4.97 17.67
CA LEU A 305 -10.78 -4.88 16.39
C LEU A 305 -11.60 -5.57 15.32
N PHE A 306 -11.84 -4.87 14.21
CA PHE A 306 -12.47 -5.45 13.03
C PHE A 306 -11.40 -6.04 12.12
N THR A 307 -11.67 -7.25 11.60
CA THR A 307 -10.86 -7.85 10.56
C THR A 307 -11.02 -7.09 9.24
N GLY A 308 -10.07 -7.28 8.30
CA GLY A 308 -10.17 -6.70 6.97
C GLY A 308 -11.45 -7.13 6.24
N ASN A 309 -11.88 -8.38 6.40
CA ASN A 309 -13.15 -8.87 5.85
C ASN A 309 -14.38 -8.18 6.45
N GLN A 310 -14.41 -7.95 7.77
CA GLN A 310 -15.52 -7.28 8.44
C GLN A 310 -15.63 -5.82 8.01
N THR A 311 -14.50 -5.10 8.04
CA THR A 311 -14.43 -3.72 7.58
C THR A 311 -14.79 -3.61 6.10
N GLY A 312 -14.28 -4.52 5.26
CA GLY A 312 -14.58 -4.57 3.83
C GLY A 312 -16.06 -4.79 3.54
N ALA A 313 -16.70 -5.74 4.23
CA ALA A 313 -18.13 -6.01 4.07
C ALA A 313 -19.00 -4.79 4.43
N LEU A 314 -18.68 -4.13 5.57
CA LEU A 314 -19.39 -2.91 5.97
C LEU A 314 -19.16 -1.76 4.99
N LEU A 315 -17.92 -1.61 4.50
CA LEU A 315 -17.61 -0.57 3.53
C LEU A 315 -18.34 -0.82 2.20
N VAL A 316 -18.43 -2.09 1.75
CA VAL A 316 -19.26 -2.48 0.59
C VAL A 316 -20.71 -2.09 0.84
N GLN A 317 -21.31 -2.50 1.97
CA GLN A 317 -22.70 -2.16 2.31
C GLN A 317 -22.95 -0.66 2.27
N PHE A 318 -22.05 0.12 2.89
CA PHE A 318 -22.17 1.58 2.94
C PHE A 318 -22.05 2.22 1.54
N VAL A 319 -21.00 1.88 0.79
CA VAL A 319 -20.74 2.42 -0.55
C VAL A 319 -21.92 2.12 -1.48
N LEU A 320 -22.43 0.88 -1.48
CA LEU A 320 -23.54 0.49 -2.34
C LEU A 320 -24.86 1.14 -1.91
N THR A 321 -25.09 1.34 -0.62
CA THR A 321 -26.25 2.08 -0.12
C THR A 321 -26.23 3.53 -0.61
N MET A 322 -25.09 4.20 -0.48
CA MET A 322 -24.95 5.60 -0.87
C MET A 322 -24.97 5.82 -2.39
N LYS A 323 -24.40 4.90 -3.15
CA LYS A 323 -24.34 4.97 -4.63
C LYS A 323 -25.52 4.29 -5.34
N LYS A 324 -26.53 3.78 -4.62
CA LYS A 324 -27.61 2.96 -5.19
C LYS A 324 -28.24 3.53 -6.46
N ALA A 325 -28.49 4.84 -6.50
CA ALA A 325 -29.09 5.52 -7.65
C ALA A 325 -28.14 5.67 -8.86
N GLN A 326 -26.85 5.45 -8.67
CA GLN A 326 -25.82 5.59 -9.71
C GLN A 326 -25.40 4.25 -10.30
N MET A 327 -25.82 3.12 -9.68
CA MET A 327 -25.43 1.79 -10.13
C MET A 327 -26.24 1.34 -11.34
N ASN A 328 -25.58 0.56 -12.19
CA ASN A 328 -26.12 -0.02 -13.41
C ASN A 328 -25.61 -1.46 -13.59
N GLU A 329 -25.98 -2.11 -14.68
CA GLU A 329 -25.63 -3.50 -15.00
C GLU A 329 -24.11 -3.76 -15.17
N LYS A 330 -23.31 -2.70 -15.39
CA LYS A 330 -21.83 -2.78 -15.49
C LYS A 330 -21.15 -2.62 -14.15
N SER A 331 -21.86 -2.15 -13.12
CA SER A 331 -21.30 -1.89 -11.80
C SER A 331 -20.70 -3.16 -11.20
N THR A 332 -19.40 -3.10 -10.86
CA THR A 332 -18.62 -4.28 -10.50
C THR A 332 -17.89 -4.08 -9.18
N LEU A 333 -17.99 -5.09 -8.31
CA LEU A 333 -17.15 -5.27 -7.12
C LEU A 333 -16.04 -6.26 -7.46
N VAL A 334 -14.80 -5.93 -7.10
CA VAL A 334 -13.63 -6.80 -7.32
C VAL A 334 -13.04 -7.21 -5.98
N LYS A 335 -12.83 -8.51 -5.75
CA LYS A 335 -12.18 -9.06 -4.55
C LYS A 335 -11.15 -10.12 -4.91
N THR A 336 -10.28 -10.48 -3.96
CA THR A 336 -9.40 -11.65 -4.14
C THR A 336 -10.13 -12.95 -3.82
N ILE A 337 -9.64 -14.07 -4.35
CA ILE A 337 -10.21 -15.41 -4.11
C ILE A 337 -10.18 -15.82 -2.64
N VAL A 338 -9.29 -15.25 -1.82
CA VAL A 338 -9.17 -15.55 -0.38
C VAL A 338 -9.97 -14.59 0.49
N THR A 339 -10.50 -13.51 -0.08
CA THR A 339 -11.39 -12.56 0.59
C THR A 339 -12.76 -13.18 0.80
N SER A 340 -13.39 -12.95 1.96
CA SER A 340 -14.70 -13.47 2.33
C SER A 340 -15.77 -13.18 1.28
N ASP A 341 -16.71 -14.13 1.11
CA ASP A 341 -17.87 -13.97 0.23
C ASP A 341 -18.95 -13.03 0.78
N LEU A 342 -18.82 -12.58 2.03
CA LEU A 342 -19.81 -11.69 2.64
C LEU A 342 -20.03 -10.41 1.81
N GLY A 343 -18.92 -9.73 1.44
CA GLY A 343 -19.01 -8.55 0.59
C GLY A 343 -19.52 -8.84 -0.82
N ALA A 344 -19.18 -10.00 -1.38
CA ALA A 344 -19.74 -10.45 -2.67
C ALA A 344 -21.25 -10.70 -2.58
N ASN A 345 -21.74 -11.29 -1.50
CA ASN A 345 -23.18 -11.50 -1.28
C ASN A 345 -23.93 -10.18 -1.15
N ILE A 346 -23.35 -9.22 -0.41
CA ILE A 346 -23.87 -7.86 -0.38
C ILE A 346 -23.91 -7.27 -1.79
N GLY A 347 -22.81 -7.33 -2.54
CA GLY A 347 -22.75 -6.82 -3.92
C GLY A 347 -23.83 -7.43 -4.83
N ARG A 348 -24.03 -8.76 -4.77
CA ARG A 348 -25.08 -9.43 -5.55
C ARG A 348 -26.49 -8.95 -5.17
N SER A 349 -26.77 -8.69 -3.89
CA SER A 349 -28.09 -8.19 -3.45
C SER A 349 -28.39 -6.78 -3.97
N PHE A 350 -27.36 -5.99 -4.28
CA PHE A 350 -27.49 -4.69 -4.96
C PHE A 350 -27.43 -4.79 -6.50
N GLY A 351 -27.31 -6.01 -7.05
CA GLY A 351 -27.26 -6.23 -8.50
C GLY A 351 -25.89 -6.03 -9.15
N LEU A 352 -24.81 -5.95 -8.39
CA LEU A 352 -23.47 -5.81 -8.94
C LEU A 352 -22.94 -7.11 -9.56
N GLN A 353 -22.12 -6.96 -10.56
CA GLN A 353 -21.22 -8.02 -11.00
C GLN A 353 -20.11 -8.22 -9.96
N ILE A 354 -19.71 -9.47 -9.74
CA ILE A 354 -18.63 -9.82 -8.83
C ILE A 354 -17.49 -10.43 -9.64
N GLU A 355 -16.31 -9.82 -9.51
CA GLU A 355 -15.08 -10.33 -10.10
C GLU A 355 -14.12 -10.80 -9.00
N GLU A 356 -13.53 -11.97 -9.22
CA GLU A 356 -12.51 -12.52 -8.33
C GLU A 356 -11.16 -12.50 -9.02
N THR A 357 -10.11 -12.14 -8.26
CA THR A 357 -8.74 -12.13 -8.73
C THR A 357 -7.85 -13.00 -7.85
N LEU A 358 -6.65 -13.31 -8.33
CA LEU A 358 -5.60 -13.86 -7.48
C LEU A 358 -5.26 -12.86 -6.36
N THR A 359 -4.63 -13.37 -5.30
CA THR A 359 -4.14 -12.56 -4.17
C THR A 359 -3.12 -11.53 -4.65
N GLY A 360 -3.33 -10.28 -4.24
CA GLY A 360 -2.49 -9.13 -4.57
C GLY A 360 -3.26 -8.05 -5.32
N PHE A 361 -3.29 -6.85 -4.75
CA PHE A 361 -4.10 -5.73 -5.24
C PHE A 361 -3.77 -5.30 -6.67
N LYS A 362 -2.56 -5.61 -7.15
CA LYS A 362 -2.17 -5.39 -8.56
C LYS A 362 -3.13 -6.05 -9.57
N TYR A 363 -3.73 -7.18 -9.22
CA TYR A 363 -4.72 -7.82 -10.09
C TYR A 363 -6.07 -7.09 -10.07
N ILE A 364 -6.42 -6.46 -8.94
CA ILE A 364 -7.58 -5.56 -8.86
C ILE A 364 -7.30 -4.29 -9.69
N GLY A 365 -6.11 -3.70 -9.53
CA GLY A 365 -5.68 -2.54 -10.33
C GLY A 365 -5.67 -2.81 -11.84
N ASP A 366 -5.23 -4.00 -12.26
CA ASP A 366 -5.26 -4.41 -13.67
C ASP A 366 -6.68 -4.58 -14.23
N LYS A 367 -7.62 -5.10 -13.40
CA LYS A 367 -9.04 -5.12 -13.76
C LYS A 367 -9.59 -3.73 -14.00
N ILE A 368 -9.28 -2.76 -13.13
CA ILE A 368 -9.70 -1.36 -13.32
C ILE A 368 -9.17 -0.81 -14.65
N ASN A 369 -7.90 -1.06 -14.97
CA ASN A 369 -7.30 -0.66 -16.26
C ASN A 369 -8.02 -1.31 -17.45
N THR A 370 -8.37 -2.58 -17.34
CA THR A 370 -9.12 -3.31 -18.37
C THR A 370 -10.48 -2.69 -18.58
N TYR A 371 -11.24 -2.38 -17.51
CA TYR A 371 -12.57 -1.77 -17.61
C TYR A 371 -12.54 -0.37 -18.23
N GLU A 372 -11.53 0.45 -17.90
CA GLU A 372 -11.35 1.76 -18.54
C GLU A 372 -11.08 1.65 -20.05
N GLN A 373 -10.40 0.58 -20.51
CA GLN A 373 -10.09 0.36 -21.91
C GLN A 373 -11.27 -0.21 -22.70
N THR A 374 -12.00 -1.15 -22.11
CA THR A 374 -13.07 -1.89 -22.79
C THR A 374 -14.45 -1.21 -22.63
N GLY A 375 -14.66 -0.52 -21.51
CA GLY A 375 -15.95 0.07 -21.17
C GLY A 375 -17.07 -0.95 -20.91
N ASP A 376 -16.71 -2.24 -20.73
CA ASP A 376 -17.66 -3.33 -20.51
C ASP A 376 -18.13 -3.41 -19.05
N LYS A 377 -17.31 -2.93 -18.11
CA LYS A 377 -17.59 -2.90 -16.68
C LYS A 377 -17.22 -1.55 -16.07
N GLU A 378 -17.79 -1.28 -14.89
CA GLU A 378 -17.53 -0.07 -14.10
C GLU A 378 -17.10 -0.47 -12.68
N PHE A 379 -15.88 -0.10 -12.31
CA PHE A 379 -15.36 -0.38 -10.98
C PHE A 379 -16.06 0.48 -9.93
N VAL A 380 -16.62 -0.15 -8.90
CA VAL A 380 -17.27 0.55 -7.78
C VAL A 380 -16.40 0.49 -6.53
N ILE A 381 -15.96 -0.70 -6.14
CA ILE A 381 -15.14 -0.96 -4.97
C ILE A 381 -14.34 -2.25 -5.17
N GLY A 382 -13.12 -2.27 -4.67
CA GLY A 382 -12.32 -3.48 -4.57
C GLY A 382 -11.61 -3.58 -3.23
N TYR A 383 -11.39 -4.80 -2.74
CA TYR A 383 -10.72 -5.00 -1.46
C TYR A 383 -10.10 -6.39 -1.30
N GLU A 384 -9.14 -6.43 -0.38
CA GLU A 384 -8.48 -7.63 0.10
C GLU A 384 -8.75 -7.82 1.61
N GLU A 385 -8.75 -9.07 2.07
CA GLU A 385 -8.87 -9.41 3.50
C GLU A 385 -7.75 -8.83 4.35
N SER A 386 -6.61 -8.49 3.73
CA SER A 386 -5.44 -7.90 4.34
C SER A 386 -5.54 -6.36 4.50
N TYR A 387 -6.72 -5.86 4.85
CA TYR A 387 -7.00 -4.46 5.23
C TYR A 387 -6.74 -3.43 4.13
N GLY A 388 -6.73 -3.86 2.88
CA GLY A 388 -6.54 -3.01 1.71
C GLY A 388 -7.83 -2.81 0.94
N TYR A 389 -8.24 -1.56 0.71
CA TYR A 389 -9.48 -1.19 0.02
C TYR A 389 -9.21 -0.09 -0.98
N LEU A 390 -10.06 -0.01 -2.02
CA LEU A 390 -10.09 1.10 -2.96
C LEU A 390 -11.53 1.38 -3.39
N VAL A 391 -11.92 2.63 -3.38
CA VAL A 391 -13.16 3.14 -3.96
C VAL A 391 -12.80 4.25 -4.94
N GLY A 392 -13.35 4.21 -6.15
CA GLY A 392 -12.96 5.11 -7.24
C GLY A 392 -11.75 4.60 -8.02
N THR A 393 -11.38 5.36 -9.05
CA THR A 393 -10.36 4.96 -10.03
C THR A 393 -9.17 5.93 -10.11
N HIS A 394 -8.98 6.75 -9.08
CA HIS A 394 -7.88 7.70 -9.00
C HIS A 394 -6.51 7.03 -8.77
N ALA A 395 -6.49 5.91 -8.08
CA ALA A 395 -5.32 5.05 -7.86
C ALA A 395 -5.53 3.65 -8.45
N ARG A 396 -4.47 2.83 -8.48
CA ARG A 396 -4.47 1.42 -8.93
C ARG A 396 -3.87 0.47 -7.89
N ASP A 397 -3.75 0.95 -6.68
CA ASP A 397 -3.35 0.16 -5.51
C ASP A 397 -4.30 0.48 -4.36
N LYS A 398 -4.18 -0.26 -3.27
CA LYS A 398 -4.89 0.00 -2.02
C LYS A 398 -4.68 1.46 -1.60
N ASP A 399 -5.73 2.09 -1.14
CA ASP A 399 -5.68 3.48 -0.70
C ASP A 399 -6.29 3.63 0.69
N ALA A 400 -5.42 3.72 1.71
CA ALA A 400 -5.85 3.94 3.08
C ALA A 400 -6.37 5.38 3.30
N VAL A 401 -6.06 6.35 2.43
CA VAL A 401 -6.57 7.72 2.57
C VAL A 401 -8.05 7.79 2.21
N VAL A 402 -8.45 7.25 1.05
CA VAL A 402 -9.87 7.17 0.67
C VAL A 402 -10.63 6.24 1.60
N SER A 403 -10.01 5.13 2.00
CA SER A 403 -10.65 4.16 2.89
C SER A 403 -10.88 4.75 4.28
N ALA A 404 -9.91 5.46 4.85
CA ALA A 404 -10.06 6.16 6.12
C ALA A 404 -11.20 7.19 6.07
N MET A 405 -11.26 7.99 5.01
CA MET A 405 -12.35 8.94 4.81
C MET A 405 -13.71 8.25 4.79
N LEU A 406 -13.86 7.20 4.00
CA LEU A 406 -15.14 6.50 3.83
C LEU A 406 -15.54 5.69 5.08
N ILE A 407 -14.58 5.09 5.78
CA ILE A 407 -14.84 4.40 7.06
C ILE A 407 -15.35 5.40 8.11
N CYS A 408 -14.74 6.58 8.22
CA CYS A 408 -15.20 7.61 9.15
C CYS A 408 -16.58 8.14 8.75
N GLN A 409 -16.85 8.34 7.47
CA GLN A 409 -18.17 8.72 6.97
C GLN A 409 -19.23 7.64 7.23
N MET A 410 -18.88 6.38 7.06
CA MET A 410 -19.72 5.24 7.39
C MET A 410 -20.05 5.22 8.89
N ALA A 411 -19.04 5.37 9.74
CA ALA A 411 -19.25 5.43 11.20
C ALA A 411 -20.14 6.61 11.61
N ALA A 412 -19.93 7.78 11.01
CA ALA A 412 -20.80 8.96 11.24
C ALA A 412 -22.23 8.72 10.77
N TRP A 413 -22.42 8.07 9.63
CA TRP A 413 -23.74 7.74 9.10
C TRP A 413 -24.52 6.79 10.00
N TYR A 414 -23.86 5.74 10.54
CA TYR A 414 -24.50 4.84 11.51
C TYR A 414 -24.74 5.51 12.85
N LYS A 415 -23.80 6.32 13.35
CA LYS A 415 -23.94 7.05 14.61
C LYS A 415 -25.13 8.02 14.56
N ASN A 416 -25.33 8.72 13.45
CA ASN A 416 -26.49 9.61 13.25
C ASN A 416 -27.84 8.86 13.21
N GLN A 417 -27.81 7.53 13.10
CA GLN A 417 -28.98 6.64 13.22
C GLN A 417 -29.08 5.97 14.60
N GLY A 418 -28.21 6.35 15.56
CA GLY A 418 -28.15 5.75 16.90
C GLY A 418 -27.55 4.34 16.93
N LYS A 419 -26.71 3.98 15.94
CA LYS A 419 -26.07 2.68 15.81
C LYS A 419 -24.54 2.80 15.86
N THR A 420 -23.89 1.78 16.40
CA THR A 420 -22.45 1.57 16.30
C THR A 420 -22.10 0.79 15.04
N LEU A 421 -20.79 0.73 14.67
CA LEU A 421 -20.34 -0.19 13.63
C LEU A 421 -20.45 -1.67 14.05
N VAL A 422 -20.47 -1.98 15.35
CA VAL A 422 -20.74 -3.33 15.87
C VAL A 422 -22.18 -3.72 15.57
N ASP A 423 -23.14 -2.81 15.86
CA ASP A 423 -24.57 -3.05 15.53
C ASP A 423 -24.75 -3.22 14.01
N ALA A 424 -24.06 -2.43 13.21
CA ALA A 424 -24.08 -2.52 11.76
C ALA A 424 -23.56 -3.85 11.25
N LEU A 425 -22.45 -4.34 11.82
CA LEU A 425 -21.87 -5.64 11.46
C LEU A 425 -22.80 -6.80 11.81
N ASN A 426 -23.41 -6.75 12.99
CA ASN A 426 -24.38 -7.77 13.40
C ASN A 426 -25.59 -7.79 12.45
N ALA A 427 -26.11 -6.63 12.07
CA ALA A 427 -27.20 -6.55 11.09
C ALA A 427 -26.79 -7.13 9.70
N VAL A 428 -25.58 -6.87 9.25
CA VAL A 428 -25.04 -7.47 8.02
C VAL A 428 -24.94 -9.00 8.14
N TYR A 429 -24.52 -9.51 9.28
CA TYR A 429 -24.49 -10.96 9.52
C TYR A 429 -25.89 -11.57 9.52
N GLU A 430 -26.84 -10.95 10.18
CA GLU A 430 -28.24 -11.42 10.20
C GLU A 430 -28.86 -11.44 8.79
N GLU A 431 -28.59 -10.42 7.99
CA GLU A 431 -29.16 -10.29 6.65
C GLU A 431 -28.51 -11.26 5.65
N TYR A 432 -27.17 -11.33 5.62
CA TYR A 432 -26.45 -12.00 4.53
C TYR A 432 -25.88 -13.37 4.88
N LEU A 433 -25.65 -13.73 6.16
CA LEU A 433 -25.23 -15.07 6.55
C LEU A 433 -26.39 -16.02 6.73
N SER A 434 -27.57 -15.56 7.18
CA SER A 434 -28.79 -16.37 7.23
C SER A 434 -29.27 -16.79 5.83
N LEU A 435 -29.01 -16.02 4.78
CA LEU A 435 -29.32 -16.39 3.40
C LEU A 435 -28.46 -17.57 2.89
N ILE A 436 -27.23 -17.74 3.39
CA ILE A 436 -26.38 -18.89 3.03
C ILE A 436 -26.97 -20.20 3.52
N HIS A 437 -27.61 -20.21 4.69
CA HIS A 437 -28.28 -21.39 5.23
C HIS A 437 -29.58 -21.75 4.52
N ILE A 438 -30.19 -20.82 3.79
CA ILE A 438 -31.44 -21.05 3.05
C ILE A 438 -31.17 -21.57 1.62
N SER A 439 -30.01 -21.21 1.04
CA SER A 439 -29.68 -21.57 -0.35
C SER A 439 -28.94 -22.90 -0.53
N GLU A 440 -28.45 -23.53 0.55
CA GLU A 440 -27.91 -24.89 0.52
C GLU A 440 -28.85 -25.86 1.23
N PRO A 441 -29.70 -26.64 0.49
CA PRO A 441 -30.37 -27.77 1.09
C PRO A 441 -29.31 -28.81 1.45
N THR A 442 -29.06 -28.99 2.74
CA THR A 442 -28.22 -30.07 3.26
C THR A 442 -28.73 -31.42 2.75
N ARG A 443 -28.11 -31.92 1.69
CA ARG A 443 -28.22 -33.36 1.37
C ARG A 443 -27.51 -34.13 2.47
N ARG A 444 -28.26 -34.54 3.49
CA ARG A 444 -27.83 -35.62 4.37
C ARG A 444 -27.57 -36.84 3.47
N ARG A 445 -26.29 -37.14 3.21
CA ARG A 445 -25.91 -38.49 2.78
C ARG A 445 -26.09 -39.37 4.00
N GLY A 446 -27.18 -40.16 3.99
CA GLY A 446 -27.31 -41.29 4.89
C GLY A 446 -26.16 -42.26 4.60
N ILE A 447 -25.39 -42.55 5.63
CA ILE A 447 -24.48 -43.68 5.65
C ILE A 447 -25.33 -44.90 5.86
N SER A 448 -25.43 -45.77 4.87
CA SER A 448 -25.86 -47.18 4.98
C SER A 448 -24.63 -48.03 4.88
#